data_c385c83fe66c2fcbe48696005a157f52
#
_entry.id   c385c83fe66c2fcbe48696005a157f52
#
_cell.length_a   1.000
_cell.length_b   1.000
_cell.length_c   1.000
_cell.angle_alpha   90.00
_cell.angle_beta   90.00
_cell.angle_gamma   90.00
#
_symmetry.space_group_name_H-M   'P 1'
#
loop_
_entity.id
_entity.type
_entity.pdbx_description
1 polymer ?
#
loop_
_entity_poly.entity_id
_entity_poly.type
_entity_poly.pdbx_seq_one_letter_code
_entity_poly.pdbx_strand_id
1 'polypeptide(L)'
;MNKQTSVCTAINSICGVNIYENKRTQDLVDIRSMTCYILHKDLKFTLYNVRDHFISNGKKMSHCNVLHNVRLFDEVRGRKPHLNEIRDTIMLSVEPKFLLLKRIENIEDKDAIERITNCINYNE
;
A
#
# COMPACT_ATOMS: atom_id res chain seq x y z
N MET A 1 -3.65 16.75 8.55
CA MET A 1 -3.04 16.04 7.42
C MET A 1 -3.92 14.85 7.07
N ASN A 2 -4.29 14.66 5.81
CA ASN A 2 -5.14 13.54 5.43
C ASN A 2 -4.31 12.25 5.28
N LYS A 3 -5.01 11.11 5.17
CA LYS A 3 -4.34 9.81 5.06
C LYS A 3 -3.42 9.71 3.85
N GLN A 4 -3.83 10.28 2.70
CA GLN A 4 -2.99 10.25 1.49
C GLN A 4 -1.65 10.94 1.73
N THR A 5 -1.69 12.13 2.31
CA THR A 5 -0.47 12.88 2.62
C THR A 5 0.40 12.14 3.62
N SER A 6 -0.20 11.59 4.68
CA SER A 6 0.53 10.85 5.70
C SER A 6 1.23 9.62 5.12
N VAL A 7 0.54 8.85 4.29
CA VAL A 7 1.11 7.66 3.66
C VAL A 7 2.25 8.04 2.73
N CYS A 8 2.05 9.04 1.88
CA CYS A 8 3.07 9.44 0.92
C CYS A 8 4.30 10.03 1.60
N THR A 9 4.12 10.79 2.69
CA THR A 9 5.23 11.30 3.48
C THR A 9 6.03 10.17 4.10
N ALA A 10 5.34 9.16 4.64
CA ALA A 10 6.00 7.99 5.22
C ALA A 10 6.78 7.22 4.17
N ILE A 11 6.20 7.02 2.98
CA ILE A 11 6.89 6.33 1.88
C ILE A 11 8.16 7.07 1.47
N ASN A 12 8.07 8.39 1.28
CA ASN A 12 9.23 9.19 0.91
C ASN A 12 10.33 9.08 1.97
N SER A 13 9.95 9.10 3.23
CA SER A 13 10.90 9.00 4.34
C SER A 13 11.54 7.62 4.43
N ILE A 14 10.74 6.56 4.38
CA ILE A 14 11.23 5.18 4.53
C ILE A 14 12.10 4.78 3.34
N CYS A 15 11.68 5.13 2.12
CA CYS A 15 12.37 4.73 0.90
C CYS A 15 13.48 5.70 0.51
N GLY A 16 13.56 6.87 1.15
CA GLY A 16 14.57 7.87 0.84
C GLY A 16 14.42 8.47 -0.55
N VAL A 17 13.18 8.66 -1.01
CA VAL A 17 12.89 9.16 -2.36
C VAL A 17 11.81 10.24 -2.29
N ASN A 18 11.58 10.89 -3.43
CA ASN A 18 10.42 11.76 -3.62
C ASN A 18 9.58 11.18 -4.74
N ILE A 19 8.44 10.58 -4.39
CA ILE A 19 7.57 9.91 -5.36
C ILE A 19 6.96 10.87 -6.39
N TYR A 20 7.03 12.18 -6.14
CA TYR A 20 6.49 13.18 -7.06
C TYR A 20 7.49 13.66 -8.11
N GLU A 21 8.73 13.19 -8.06
CA GLU A 21 9.74 13.53 -9.06
C GLU A 21 9.40 12.92 -10.41
N ASN A 22 9.84 13.58 -11.49
CA ASN A 22 9.60 13.10 -12.85
C ASN A 22 10.67 12.14 -13.35
N LYS A 23 11.37 11.48 -12.44
CA LYS A 23 12.36 10.47 -12.79
C LYS A 23 11.69 9.14 -13.08
N ARG A 24 12.31 8.35 -13.95
CA ARG A 24 11.81 7.01 -14.32
C ARG A 24 12.82 5.92 -13.98
N THR A 25 13.53 6.05 -12.88
CA THR A 25 14.35 4.95 -12.41
C THR A 25 13.45 3.79 -12.01
N GLN A 26 13.95 2.57 -12.16
CA GLN A 26 13.16 1.37 -11.85
C GLN A 26 12.68 1.39 -10.40
N ASP A 27 13.54 1.80 -9.47
CA ASP A 27 13.19 1.85 -8.06
C ASP A 27 12.03 2.81 -7.81
N LEU A 28 12.08 4.00 -8.42
CA LEU A 28 11.03 5.00 -8.21
C LEU A 28 9.71 4.57 -8.85
N VAL A 29 9.77 3.91 -10.01
CA VAL A 29 8.59 3.36 -10.66
C VAL A 29 7.95 2.30 -9.77
N ASP A 30 8.74 1.41 -9.20
CA ASP A 30 8.26 0.36 -8.31
C ASP A 30 7.66 0.95 -7.02
N ILE A 31 8.29 1.96 -6.45
CA ILE A 31 7.78 2.63 -5.24
C ILE A 31 6.47 3.36 -5.52
N ARG A 32 6.33 4.00 -6.68
CA ARG A 32 5.06 4.63 -7.07
C ARG A 32 3.95 3.60 -7.23
N SER A 33 4.26 2.43 -7.79
CA SER A 33 3.27 1.37 -7.92
C SER A 33 2.77 0.92 -6.55
N MET A 34 3.66 0.77 -5.58
CA MET A 34 3.30 0.48 -4.20
C MET A 34 2.42 1.59 -3.61
N THR A 35 2.77 2.84 -3.84
CA THR A 35 2.00 3.98 -3.35
C THR A 35 0.58 3.98 -3.89
N CYS A 36 0.43 3.84 -5.20
CA CYS A 36 -0.89 3.80 -5.81
C CYS A 36 -1.71 2.62 -5.31
N TYR A 37 -1.08 1.47 -5.12
CA TYR A 37 -1.74 0.29 -4.57
C TYR A 37 -2.27 0.55 -3.16
N ILE A 38 -1.44 1.11 -2.29
CA ILE A 38 -1.85 1.43 -0.92
C ILE A 38 -3.04 2.39 -0.92
N LEU A 39 -2.94 3.48 -1.68
CA LEU A 39 -3.98 4.50 -1.69
C LEU A 39 -5.29 3.98 -2.26
N HIS A 40 -5.24 3.22 -3.34
CA HIS A 40 -6.45 2.74 -4.00
C HIS A 40 -7.00 1.43 -3.43
N LYS A 41 -6.15 0.42 -3.27
CA LYS A 41 -6.59 -0.91 -2.82
C LYS A 41 -6.76 -0.99 -1.31
N ASP A 42 -5.79 -0.50 -0.56
CA ASP A 42 -5.81 -0.63 0.89
C ASP A 42 -6.67 0.43 1.56
N LEU A 43 -6.54 1.68 1.16
CA LEU A 43 -7.25 2.80 1.76
C LEU A 43 -8.52 3.18 1.02
N LYS A 44 -8.80 2.55 -0.11
CA LYS A 44 -10.05 2.70 -0.86
C LYS A 44 -10.29 4.09 -1.45
N PHE A 45 -9.24 4.89 -1.67
CA PHE A 45 -9.39 6.12 -2.42
C PHE A 45 -9.69 5.81 -3.88
N THR A 46 -10.51 6.65 -4.52
CA THR A 46 -10.82 6.46 -5.94
C THR A 46 -9.59 6.76 -6.80
N LEU A 47 -9.58 6.24 -8.02
CA LEU A 47 -8.48 6.52 -8.95
C LEU A 47 -8.34 8.03 -9.18
N TYR A 48 -9.45 8.75 -9.22
CA TYR A 48 -9.44 10.20 -9.42
C TYR A 48 -8.86 10.93 -8.20
N ASN A 49 -9.16 10.48 -7.00
CA ASN A 49 -8.60 11.08 -5.79
C ASN A 49 -7.09 10.88 -5.72
N VAL A 50 -6.60 9.69 -6.08
CA VAL A 50 -5.17 9.41 -6.11
C VAL A 50 -4.49 10.27 -7.16
N ARG A 51 -5.08 10.37 -8.36
CA ARG A 51 -4.58 11.24 -9.43
C ARG A 51 -4.44 12.68 -8.94
N ASP A 52 -5.50 13.21 -8.32
CA ASP A 52 -5.53 14.59 -7.86
C ASP A 52 -4.48 14.85 -6.79
N HIS A 53 -4.22 13.86 -5.92
CA HIS A 53 -3.17 13.96 -4.92
C HIS A 53 -1.79 14.15 -5.58
N PHE A 54 -1.47 13.34 -6.59
CA PHE A 54 -0.20 13.46 -7.30
C PHE A 54 -0.10 14.80 -8.02
N ILE A 55 -1.16 15.24 -8.69
CA ILE A 55 -1.18 16.52 -9.38
C ILE A 55 -0.96 17.67 -8.40
N SER A 56 -1.61 17.63 -7.24
CA SER A 56 -1.47 18.66 -6.20
C SER A 56 -0.04 18.76 -5.66
N ASN A 57 0.75 17.69 -5.79
CA ASN A 57 2.13 17.66 -5.35
C ASN A 57 3.12 17.80 -6.50
N GLY A 58 2.65 18.24 -7.66
CA GLY A 58 3.51 18.55 -8.79
C GLY A 58 3.83 17.40 -9.73
N LYS A 59 3.20 16.23 -9.53
CA LYS A 59 3.41 15.07 -10.39
C LYS A 59 2.21 14.88 -11.30
N LYS A 60 2.39 15.14 -12.58
CA LYS A 60 1.34 14.95 -13.58
C LYS A 60 1.00 13.47 -13.70
N MET A 61 -0.28 13.14 -13.61
CA MET A 61 -0.75 11.76 -13.65
C MET A 61 -2.22 11.72 -14.12
N SER A 62 -2.59 10.66 -14.81
CA SER A 62 -3.98 10.40 -15.19
C SER A 62 -4.54 9.26 -14.33
N HIS A 63 -5.87 9.13 -14.31
CA HIS A 63 -6.49 8.00 -13.59
C HIS A 63 -6.08 6.65 -14.19
N CYS A 64 -5.82 6.60 -15.49
CA CYS A 64 -5.33 5.39 -16.15
C CYS A 64 -3.93 5.03 -15.69
N ASN A 65 -3.08 6.03 -15.47
CA ASN A 65 -1.74 5.81 -14.93
C ASN A 65 -1.82 5.25 -13.51
N VAL A 66 -2.75 5.77 -12.70
CA VAL A 66 -2.96 5.26 -11.34
C VAL A 66 -3.35 3.78 -11.39
N LEU A 67 -4.32 3.43 -12.24
CA LEU A 67 -4.76 2.05 -12.37
C LEU A 67 -3.63 1.14 -12.84
N HIS A 68 -2.83 1.61 -13.81
CA HIS A 68 -1.68 0.87 -14.29
C HIS A 68 -0.69 0.59 -13.15
N ASN A 69 -0.41 1.60 -12.34
CA ASN A 69 0.49 1.44 -11.19
C ASN A 69 -0.07 0.46 -10.16
N VAL A 70 -1.36 0.52 -9.88
CA VAL A 70 -2.02 -0.40 -8.95
C VAL A 70 -1.82 -1.85 -9.42
N ARG A 71 -2.04 -2.10 -10.71
CA ARG A 71 -1.88 -3.44 -11.27
C ARG A 71 -0.42 -3.86 -11.32
N LEU A 72 0.48 -2.93 -11.61
CA LEU A 72 1.91 -3.20 -11.67
C LEU A 72 2.45 -3.70 -10.33
N PHE A 73 1.90 -3.24 -9.22
CA PHE A 73 2.40 -3.64 -7.91
C PHE A 73 2.28 -5.14 -7.65
N ASP A 74 1.29 -5.79 -8.23
CA ASP A 74 1.17 -7.25 -8.09
C ASP A 74 2.40 -7.97 -8.66
N GLU A 75 2.97 -7.44 -9.73
CA GLU A 75 4.22 -7.95 -10.30
C GLU A 75 5.42 -7.51 -9.47
N VAL A 76 5.42 -6.24 -9.06
CA VAL A 76 6.53 -5.65 -8.29
C VAL A 76 6.74 -6.39 -6.97
N ARG A 77 5.67 -6.69 -6.25
CA ARG A 77 5.80 -7.39 -4.96
C ARG A 77 6.39 -8.79 -5.12
N GLY A 78 6.19 -9.40 -6.28
CA GLY A 78 6.79 -10.70 -6.58
C GLY A 78 8.29 -10.60 -6.83
N ARG A 79 8.75 -9.52 -7.49
CA ARG A 79 10.17 -9.28 -7.76
C ARG A 79 10.90 -8.66 -6.57
N LYS A 80 10.22 -7.82 -5.81
CA LYS A 80 10.80 -7.08 -4.68
C LYS A 80 9.92 -7.26 -3.43
N PRO A 81 10.00 -8.43 -2.78
CA PRO A 81 9.18 -8.71 -1.59
C PRO A 81 9.33 -7.67 -0.48
N HIS A 82 10.49 -7.03 -0.37
CA HIS A 82 10.70 -6.01 0.65
C HIS A 82 9.77 -4.81 0.51
N LEU A 83 9.31 -4.51 -0.72
CA LEU A 83 8.33 -3.43 -0.90
C LEU A 83 6.98 -3.81 -0.31
N ASN A 84 6.61 -5.08 -0.38
CA ASN A 84 5.39 -5.54 0.26
C ASN A 84 5.49 -5.46 1.78
N GLU A 85 6.68 -5.70 2.33
CA GLU A 85 6.93 -5.54 3.76
C GLU A 85 6.83 -4.07 4.19
N ILE A 86 7.34 -3.17 3.37
CA ILE A 86 7.20 -1.73 3.61
C ILE A 86 5.73 -1.33 3.58
N ARG A 87 4.99 -1.82 2.60
CA ARG A 87 3.53 -1.58 2.51
C ARG A 87 2.83 -2.04 3.79
N ASP A 88 3.15 -3.23 4.28
CA ASP A 88 2.56 -3.76 5.50
C ASP A 88 2.88 -2.87 6.71
N THR A 89 4.12 -2.42 6.82
CA THR A 89 4.56 -1.54 7.90
C THR A 89 3.79 -0.22 7.88
N ILE A 90 3.64 0.38 6.71
CA ILE A 90 2.92 1.64 6.56
C ILE A 90 1.45 1.45 6.94
N MET A 91 0.83 0.37 6.48
CA MET A 91 -0.58 0.11 6.78
C MET A 91 -0.82 -0.13 8.26
N LEU A 92 0.09 -0.81 8.94
CA LEU A 92 -0.02 -1.02 10.38
C LEU A 92 0.00 0.29 11.16
N SER A 93 0.72 1.29 10.67
CA SER A 93 0.79 2.59 11.34
C SER A 93 -0.39 3.51 10.99
N VAL A 94 -0.94 3.39 9.80
CA VAL A 94 -2.01 4.27 9.31
C VAL A 94 -3.40 3.72 9.60
N GLU A 95 -3.56 2.41 9.53
CA GLU A 95 -4.84 1.74 9.69
C GLU A 95 -4.71 0.59 10.67
N PRO A 96 -5.04 0.81 11.96
CA PRO A 96 -4.90 -0.25 12.98
C PRO A 96 -5.66 -1.54 12.66
N LYS A 97 -6.76 -1.44 11.93
CA LYS A 97 -7.54 -2.62 11.54
C LYS A 97 -6.78 -3.53 10.58
N PHE A 98 -5.76 -3.03 9.93
CA PHE A 98 -4.96 -3.80 8.99
C PHE A 98 -4.31 -5.01 9.65
N LEU A 99 -3.89 -4.87 10.89
CA LEU A 99 -3.28 -5.98 11.63
C LEU A 99 -4.26 -7.17 11.76
N LEU A 100 -5.52 -6.86 12.05
CA LEU A 100 -6.55 -7.89 12.17
C LEU A 100 -6.81 -8.57 10.83
N LEU A 101 -6.91 -7.82 9.76
CA LEU A 101 -7.10 -8.37 8.41
C LEU A 101 -5.92 -9.25 8.01
N LYS A 102 -4.71 -8.84 8.32
CA LYS A 102 -3.54 -9.62 8.02
C LYS A 102 -3.49 -10.92 8.82
N ARG A 103 -3.94 -10.90 10.05
CA ARG A 103 -4.08 -12.12 10.86
C ARG A 103 -5.06 -13.09 10.23
N ILE A 104 -6.18 -12.59 9.73
CA ILE A 104 -7.18 -13.40 9.06
C ILE A 104 -6.60 -14.05 7.80
N GLU A 105 -5.85 -13.30 6.99
CA GLU A 105 -5.19 -13.83 5.81
C GLU A 105 -4.21 -14.96 6.16
N ASN A 106 -3.43 -14.76 7.20
CA ASN A 106 -2.47 -15.77 7.65
C ASN A 106 -3.16 -17.01 8.20
N ILE A 107 -4.38 -16.86 8.66
CA ILE A 107 -5.16 -17.92 9.26
C ILE A 107 -5.88 -18.79 8.25
N GLU A 108 -6.10 -18.30 7.07
CA GLU A 108 -6.72 -19.09 6.01
C GLU A 108 -5.83 -20.23 5.57
N ASP A 109 -4.67 -20.32 6.18
CA ASP A 109 -3.72 -21.34 5.88
C ASP A 109 -3.79 -22.42 6.94
N LYS A 110 -4.46 -23.55 6.62
CA LYS A 110 -4.42 -24.77 7.42
C LYS A 110 -5.08 -24.71 8.78
N ASP A 111 -4.38 -25.36 9.72
CA ASP A 111 -4.74 -25.47 11.12
C ASP A 111 -4.82 -24.13 11.80
N ALA A 112 -4.27 -23.11 11.18
CA ALA A 112 -4.32 -21.76 11.71
C ALA A 112 -5.76 -21.26 11.77
N ILE A 113 -6.60 -21.62 10.80
CA ILE A 113 -8.02 -21.24 10.81
C ILE A 113 -8.70 -21.79 12.05
N GLU A 114 -8.54 -23.07 12.29
CA GLU A 114 -9.15 -23.72 13.43
C GLU A 114 -8.66 -23.12 14.74
N ARG A 115 -7.37 -22.90 14.85
CA ARG A 115 -6.75 -22.31 16.03
C ARG A 115 -7.27 -20.91 16.32
N ILE A 116 -7.45 -20.13 15.30
CA ILE A 116 -7.93 -18.78 15.46
C ILE A 116 -9.41 -18.70 15.68
N THR A 117 -10.17 -19.60 15.09
CA THR A 117 -11.57 -19.70 15.42
C THR A 117 -11.72 -19.95 16.91
N ASN A 118 -10.92 -20.84 17.46
CA ASN A 118 -10.92 -21.09 18.90
C ASN A 118 -10.48 -19.86 19.70
N CYS A 119 -9.44 -19.16 19.24
CA CYS A 119 -8.95 -17.97 19.90
C CYS A 119 -9.99 -16.86 19.92
N ILE A 120 -10.67 -16.65 18.81
CA ILE A 120 -11.72 -15.66 18.73
C ILE A 120 -12.88 -16.04 19.66
N ASN A 121 -13.25 -17.29 19.69
CA ASN A 121 -14.35 -17.77 20.53
C ASN A 121 -14.03 -17.65 22.01
N TYR A 122 -12.78 -17.69 22.38
CA TYR A 122 -12.33 -17.58 23.78
C TYR A 122 -11.76 -16.20 24.10
N ASN A 123 -12.01 -15.23 23.27
CA ASN A 123 -11.58 -13.84 23.48
C ASN A 123 -10.06 -13.66 23.52
N GLU A 124 -9.40 -14.38 22.76
CA GLU A 124 -7.97 -14.18 22.63
C GLU A 124 -7.62 -13.00 21.75
#